data_5e1cb1127a9f70d7083a02f350527774
#
_entry.id   5e1cb1127a9f70d7083a02f350527774
#
_cell.length_a   1.000
_cell.length_b   1.000
_cell.length_c   1.000
_cell.angle_alpha   90.00
_cell.angle_beta   90.00
_cell.angle_gamma   90.00
#
_symmetry.space_group_name_H-M   'P 1'
#
loop_
_entity.id
_entity.type
_entity.pdbx_description
1 polymer ?
#
loop_
_entity_poly.entity_id
_entity_poly.type
_entity_poly.pdbx_seq_one_letter_code
_entity_poly.pdbx_strand_id
1 'polypeptide(L)'
;MQSGKFWIVTAAATLLLGASAAHADTTSVKAWQVVRVAKTGAHCVDDKNCMNRMHPAIKPVSRANPGQHIVFETRDAFDSDFNLGSRPEDVSAADLNLVHPLTGPVFIEGAQRGDVLAVTLLDVQPDDYGYTVIVPGFGFLRDRFT
;
A
#
# COMPACT_ATOMS: atom_id res chain seq x y z
N MET A 1 -94.92 0.68 -11.06
CA MET A 1 -93.80 1.34 -11.79
C MET A 1 -92.69 1.53 -10.81
N GLN A 2 -91.70 0.63 -10.80
CA GLN A 2 -90.50 0.75 -9.98
C GLN A 2 -89.28 0.70 -10.92
N SER A 3 -88.57 1.81 -10.93
CA SER A 3 -87.34 1.99 -11.70
C SER A 3 -86.18 1.31 -10.99
N GLY A 4 -85.62 0.23 -11.56
CA GLY A 4 -84.40 -0.43 -11.06
C GLY A 4 -83.17 0.33 -11.52
N LYS A 5 -82.38 0.80 -10.59
CA LYS A 5 -81.06 1.36 -10.86
C LYS A 5 -80.02 0.24 -10.89
N PHE A 6 -79.40 -0.02 -12.05
CA PHE A 6 -78.30 -0.88 -12.22
C PHE A 6 -76.99 -0.10 -11.81
N TRP A 7 -76.29 -0.62 -10.85
CA TRP A 7 -74.96 -0.16 -10.51
C TRP A 7 -73.89 -1.06 -11.21
N ILE A 8 -73.15 -0.47 -12.12
CA ILE A 8 -72.00 -1.11 -12.74
C ILE A 8 -70.81 -0.86 -11.80
N VAL A 9 -70.30 -1.94 -11.18
CA VAL A 9 -69.05 -1.90 -10.40
C VAL A 9 -67.91 -2.22 -11.36
N THR A 10 -67.19 -1.21 -11.76
CA THR A 10 -65.93 -1.38 -12.51
C THR A 10 -64.80 -1.67 -11.52
N ALA A 11 -64.34 -2.91 -11.49
CA ALA A 11 -63.15 -3.28 -10.73
C ALA A 11 -61.91 -2.86 -11.54
N ALA A 12 -61.22 -1.82 -11.09
CA ALA A 12 -59.91 -1.44 -11.62
C ALA A 12 -58.84 -2.32 -10.95
N ALA A 13 -58.29 -3.26 -11.71
CA ALA A 13 -57.15 -4.03 -11.28
C ALA A 13 -55.89 -3.16 -11.45
N THR A 14 -55.36 -2.64 -10.34
CA THR A 14 -54.08 -1.95 -10.30
C THR A 14 -52.95 -3.01 -10.28
N LEU A 15 -52.32 -3.22 -11.41
CA LEU A 15 -51.03 -3.97 -11.47
C LEU A 15 -49.95 -3.13 -10.78
N LEU A 16 -49.58 -3.49 -9.56
CA LEU A 16 -48.38 -3.03 -8.93
C LEU A 16 -47.17 -3.78 -9.57
N LEU A 17 -46.52 -3.15 -10.55
CA LEU A 17 -45.20 -3.54 -10.96
C LEU A 17 -44.24 -3.23 -9.80
N GLY A 18 -43.91 -4.26 -9.01
CA GLY A 18 -42.85 -4.21 -8.05
C GLY A 18 -41.51 -4.10 -8.80
N ALA A 19 -40.97 -2.89 -8.92
CA ALA A 19 -39.57 -2.69 -9.28
C ALA A 19 -38.71 -3.21 -8.12
N SER A 20 -38.26 -4.43 -8.23
CA SER A 20 -37.13 -4.94 -7.39
C SER A 20 -35.90 -4.09 -7.72
N ALA A 21 -35.66 -3.04 -6.95
CA ALA A 21 -34.37 -2.40 -6.93
C ALA A 21 -33.37 -3.46 -6.44
N ALA A 22 -32.60 -4.01 -7.37
CA ALA A 22 -31.42 -4.76 -7.04
C ALA A 22 -30.50 -3.79 -6.26
N HIS A 23 -30.51 -3.90 -4.94
CA HIS A 23 -29.51 -3.26 -4.12
C HIS A 23 -28.20 -3.94 -4.52
N ALA A 24 -27.36 -3.23 -5.27
CA ALA A 24 -25.97 -3.57 -5.37
C ALA A 24 -25.47 -3.59 -3.92
N ASP A 25 -25.19 -4.78 -3.44
CA ASP A 25 -24.54 -5.01 -2.17
C ASP A 25 -23.15 -4.35 -2.32
N THR A 26 -23.04 -3.08 -1.95
CA THR A 26 -21.76 -2.43 -1.72
C THR A 26 -21.22 -3.18 -0.52
N THR A 27 -20.48 -4.26 -0.82
CA THR A 27 -19.65 -4.94 0.15
C THR A 27 -18.76 -3.85 0.74
N SER A 28 -19.18 -3.31 1.87
CA SER A 28 -18.34 -2.42 2.66
C SER A 28 -17.08 -3.21 2.97
N VAL A 29 -16.00 -2.91 2.25
CA VAL A 29 -14.68 -3.44 2.56
C VAL A 29 -14.47 -3.05 4.02
N LYS A 30 -14.56 -4.05 4.87
CA LYS A 30 -14.46 -3.82 6.31
C LYS A 30 -13.17 -3.06 6.56
N ALA A 31 -13.26 -1.82 7.02
CA ALA A 31 -12.15 -0.88 7.28
C ALA A 31 -11.09 -1.39 8.27
N TRP A 32 -11.23 -2.63 8.77
CA TRP A 32 -10.40 -3.26 9.78
C TRP A 32 -9.26 -4.12 9.21
N GLN A 33 -8.97 -4.06 7.92
CA GLN A 33 -7.99 -4.98 7.35
C GLN A 33 -6.82 -4.31 6.61
N VAL A 34 -6.46 -3.12 7.04
CA VAL A 34 -5.21 -2.51 6.60
C VAL A 34 -4.08 -3.06 7.48
N VAL A 35 -3.16 -3.78 6.87
CA VAL A 35 -1.90 -4.16 7.53
C VAL A 35 -0.96 -2.98 7.47
N ARG A 36 -0.49 -2.49 8.61
CA ARG A 36 0.45 -1.37 8.66
C ARG A 36 1.81 -1.85 9.16
N VAL A 37 2.86 -1.53 8.41
CA VAL A 37 4.24 -1.77 8.77
C VAL A 37 4.90 -0.40 8.96
N ALA A 38 4.92 0.05 10.22
CA ALA A 38 5.45 1.35 10.59
C ALA A 38 6.97 1.31 10.81
N LYS A 39 7.61 2.46 10.65
CA LYS A 39 8.97 2.69 11.15
C LYS A 39 8.96 2.67 12.68
N THR A 40 9.88 1.95 13.31
CA THR A 40 9.95 1.82 14.78
C THR A 40 11.28 2.30 15.35
N GLY A 41 12.28 2.57 14.51
CA GLY A 41 13.59 3.10 14.88
C GLY A 41 13.99 4.31 14.05
N ALA A 42 14.98 5.06 14.52
CA ALA A 42 15.53 6.19 13.77
C ALA A 42 16.21 5.70 12.49
N HIS A 43 17.01 4.66 12.60
CA HIS A 43 17.70 4.00 11.48
C HIS A 43 17.26 2.54 11.36
N CYS A 44 17.55 1.93 10.21
CA CYS A 44 17.19 0.55 9.92
C CYS A 44 17.81 -0.44 10.91
N VAL A 45 19.01 -0.16 11.40
CA VAL A 45 19.70 -1.02 12.38
C VAL A 45 18.96 -1.09 13.73
N ASP A 46 18.19 -0.07 14.06
CA ASP A 46 17.41 0.06 15.30
C ASP A 46 15.94 -0.29 15.09
N ASP A 47 15.55 -0.62 13.87
CA ASP A 47 14.16 -0.83 13.48
C ASP A 47 13.86 -2.30 13.25
N LYS A 48 13.05 -2.89 14.14
CA LYS A 48 12.63 -4.30 14.02
C LYS A 48 11.79 -4.59 12.77
N ASN A 49 11.25 -3.55 12.11
CA ASN A 49 10.47 -3.65 10.90
C ASN A 49 11.30 -3.32 9.64
N CYS A 50 12.60 -3.25 9.78
CA CYS A 50 13.51 -2.93 8.68
C CYS A 50 14.55 -4.03 8.43
N MET A 51 14.97 -4.14 7.19
CA MET A 51 16.09 -4.95 6.74
C MET A 51 16.81 -4.21 5.61
N ASN A 52 18.11 -4.39 5.46
CA ASN A 52 18.86 -3.82 4.34
C ASN A 52 19.54 -4.89 3.45
N ARG A 53 19.14 -6.13 3.62
CA ARG A 53 19.54 -7.27 2.79
C ARG A 53 18.40 -8.26 2.67
N MET A 54 18.27 -8.90 1.53
CA MET A 54 17.30 -9.97 1.34
C MET A 54 17.93 -11.31 1.70
N HIS A 55 17.33 -12.02 2.65
CA HIS A 55 17.77 -13.35 3.03
C HIS A 55 16.57 -14.20 3.51
N PRO A 56 16.48 -15.48 3.14
CA PRO A 56 15.34 -16.32 3.46
C PRO A 56 15.15 -16.58 4.97
N ALA A 57 16.18 -16.37 5.79
CA ALA A 57 16.07 -16.49 7.24
C ALA A 57 15.49 -15.25 7.94
N ILE A 58 15.30 -14.13 7.23
CA ILE A 58 14.66 -12.95 7.79
C ILE A 58 13.19 -13.26 7.99
N LYS A 59 12.74 -13.16 9.24
CA LYS A 59 11.35 -13.46 9.59
C LYS A 59 10.42 -12.31 9.16
N PRO A 60 9.23 -12.62 8.65
CA PRO A 60 8.22 -11.59 8.40
C PRO A 60 7.86 -10.84 9.67
N VAL A 61 7.75 -9.52 9.55
CA VAL A 61 7.34 -8.61 10.64
C VAL A 61 5.82 -8.48 10.73
N SER A 62 5.12 -8.87 9.66
CA SER A 62 3.67 -8.86 9.59
C SER A 62 3.17 -9.93 8.61
N ARG A 63 1.86 -10.14 8.57
CA ARG A 63 1.18 -11.09 7.69
C ARG A 63 -0.02 -10.42 7.04
N ALA A 64 -0.31 -10.75 5.79
CA ALA A 64 -1.46 -10.25 5.05
C ALA A 64 -2.10 -11.36 4.21
N ASN A 65 -3.41 -11.28 4.02
CA ASN A 65 -4.11 -12.12 3.06
C ASN A 65 -4.08 -11.48 1.66
N PRO A 66 -4.21 -12.28 0.59
CA PRO A 66 -4.43 -11.74 -0.75
C PRO A 66 -5.60 -10.75 -0.75
N GLY A 67 -5.44 -9.61 -1.43
CA GLY A 67 -6.45 -8.55 -1.50
C GLY A 67 -6.50 -7.59 -0.32
N GLN A 68 -5.72 -7.81 0.73
CA GLN A 68 -5.60 -6.82 1.82
C GLN A 68 -4.76 -5.63 1.39
N HIS A 69 -5.11 -4.45 1.91
CA HIS A 69 -4.28 -3.26 1.78
C HIS A 69 -3.14 -3.31 2.80
N ILE A 70 -1.94 -3.00 2.33
CA ILE A 70 -0.75 -2.91 3.17
C ILE A 70 -0.21 -1.49 3.05
N VAL A 71 0.02 -0.85 4.18
CA VAL A 71 0.67 0.47 4.27
C VAL A 71 2.07 0.27 4.81
N PHE A 72 3.07 0.69 4.05
CA PHE A 72 4.46 0.68 4.47
C PHE A 72 4.92 2.12 4.74
N GLU A 73 5.49 2.36 5.90
CA GLU A 73 6.28 3.57 6.15
C GLU A 73 7.71 3.29 5.71
N THR A 74 8.03 3.73 4.51
CA THR A 74 9.33 3.45 3.88
C THR A 74 10.41 4.44 4.34
N ARG A 75 11.67 4.11 4.06
CA ARG A 75 12.85 4.94 4.28
C ARG A 75 13.43 5.37 2.95
N ASP A 76 14.16 6.46 2.93
CA ASP A 76 14.97 6.83 1.78
C ASP A 76 16.17 5.90 1.61
N ALA A 77 16.83 5.99 0.46
CA ALA A 77 17.90 5.06 0.10
C ALA A 77 19.12 5.12 1.03
N PHE A 78 19.35 6.22 1.73
CA PHE A 78 20.46 6.42 2.66
C PHE A 78 20.02 6.43 4.13
N ASP A 79 18.82 5.94 4.41
CA ASP A 79 18.30 5.76 5.77
C ASP A 79 18.30 7.05 6.61
N SER A 80 18.00 8.18 5.97
CA SER A 80 17.95 9.52 6.58
C SER A 80 19.33 10.12 6.92
N ASP A 81 20.41 9.59 6.35
CA ASP A 81 21.74 10.18 6.53
C ASP A 81 21.86 11.58 5.92
N PHE A 82 21.01 11.91 4.93
CA PHE A 82 21.03 13.20 4.28
C PHE A 82 19.80 14.03 4.58
N ASN A 83 20.01 15.34 4.66
CA ASN A 83 18.96 16.33 4.89
C ASN A 83 19.28 17.63 4.11
N LEU A 84 18.41 18.65 4.22
CA LEU A 84 18.59 19.91 3.51
C LEU A 84 19.86 20.69 3.86
N GLY A 85 20.53 20.35 4.97
CA GLY A 85 21.81 20.93 5.37
C GLY A 85 23.04 20.11 4.97
N SER A 86 22.84 18.94 4.37
CA SER A 86 23.94 18.06 3.97
C SER A 86 24.82 18.67 2.89
N ARG A 87 26.10 18.33 2.93
CA ARG A 87 27.17 18.84 2.07
C ARG A 87 27.77 17.72 1.24
N PRO A 88 28.56 18.02 0.19
CA PRO A 88 29.25 17.01 -0.61
C PRO A 88 30.14 16.07 0.21
N GLU A 89 30.75 16.57 1.29
CA GLU A 89 31.61 15.78 2.17
C GLU A 89 30.82 14.67 2.88
N ASP A 90 29.56 14.92 3.24
CA ASP A 90 28.68 13.95 3.89
C ASP A 90 28.37 12.79 2.94
N VAL A 91 28.21 13.09 1.64
CA VAL A 91 27.98 12.06 0.60
C VAL A 91 29.20 11.15 0.46
N SER A 92 30.41 11.74 0.51
CA SER A 92 31.67 10.99 0.42
C SER A 92 31.93 10.13 1.65
N ALA A 93 31.34 10.48 2.80
CA ALA A 93 31.47 9.78 4.07
C ALA A 93 30.40 8.70 4.28
N ALA A 94 29.37 8.63 3.42
CA ALA A 94 28.25 7.71 3.58
C ALA A 94 28.69 6.24 3.55
N ASP A 95 28.18 5.44 4.48
CA ASP A 95 28.41 4.00 4.50
C ASP A 95 27.48 3.28 3.51
N LEU A 96 28.01 2.94 2.34
CA LEU A 96 27.26 2.22 1.31
C LEU A 96 26.86 0.79 1.70
N ASN A 97 27.29 0.28 2.85
CA ASN A 97 26.81 -1.00 3.37
C ASN A 97 25.42 -0.88 4.03
N LEU A 98 25.02 0.32 4.43
CA LEU A 98 23.76 0.58 5.10
C LEU A 98 22.65 1.04 4.16
N VAL A 99 22.97 1.35 2.89
CA VAL A 99 22.00 1.86 1.92
C VAL A 99 20.95 0.82 1.51
N HIS A 100 19.83 1.36 0.97
CA HIS A 100 18.66 0.62 0.52
C HIS A 100 17.94 -0.14 1.65
N PRO A 101 17.58 0.54 2.75
CA PRO A 101 16.74 -0.05 3.78
C PRO A 101 15.37 -0.41 3.22
N LEU A 102 14.84 -1.55 3.66
CA LEU A 102 13.57 -2.11 3.21
C LEU A 102 12.64 -2.29 4.41
N THR A 103 11.46 -1.71 4.35
CA THR A 103 10.42 -1.93 5.37
C THR A 103 9.73 -3.27 5.13
N GLY A 104 9.68 -4.13 6.15
CA GLY A 104 9.13 -5.47 6.05
C GLY A 104 10.10 -6.54 6.55
N PRO A 105 10.00 -7.79 6.07
CA PRO A 105 9.07 -8.31 5.05
C PRO A 105 7.66 -8.60 5.58
N VAL A 106 6.69 -8.65 4.69
CA VAL A 106 5.33 -9.10 4.98
C VAL A 106 5.10 -10.48 4.36
N PHE A 107 4.61 -11.42 5.15
CA PHE A 107 4.21 -12.73 4.65
C PHE A 107 2.82 -12.66 4.03
N ILE A 108 2.66 -13.20 2.84
CA ILE A 108 1.36 -13.30 2.17
C ILE A 108 0.79 -14.70 2.40
N GLU A 109 -0.37 -14.77 3.04
CA GLU A 109 -1.02 -16.03 3.37
C GLU A 109 -1.34 -16.84 2.11
N GLY A 110 -1.00 -18.10 2.15
CA GLY A 110 -1.22 -19.04 1.04
C GLY A 110 -0.22 -18.94 -0.11
N ALA A 111 0.61 -17.90 -0.18
CA ALA A 111 1.63 -17.78 -1.22
C ALA A 111 2.72 -18.86 -1.06
N GLN A 112 3.12 -19.46 -2.17
CA GLN A 112 4.11 -20.53 -2.22
C GLN A 112 5.24 -20.19 -3.19
N ARG A 113 6.36 -20.85 -3.02
CA ARG A 113 7.48 -20.72 -3.95
C ARG A 113 7.08 -21.12 -5.36
N GLY A 114 7.26 -20.20 -6.31
CA GLY A 114 6.88 -20.38 -7.72
C GLY A 114 5.62 -19.63 -8.11
N ASP A 115 4.86 -19.10 -7.14
CA ASP A 115 3.70 -18.26 -7.43
C ASP A 115 4.12 -16.90 -8.00
N VAL A 116 3.20 -16.29 -8.75
CA VAL A 116 3.32 -14.90 -9.21
C VAL A 116 2.50 -14.02 -8.28
N LEU A 117 3.15 -13.05 -7.66
CA LEU A 117 2.50 -12.06 -6.80
C LEU A 117 2.17 -10.81 -7.62
N ALA A 118 0.87 -10.50 -7.77
CA ALA A 118 0.41 -9.25 -8.35
C ALA A 118 0.31 -8.18 -7.26
N VAL A 119 1.09 -7.09 -7.40
CA VAL A 119 1.09 -5.95 -6.48
C VAL A 119 0.54 -4.73 -7.18
N THR A 120 -0.52 -4.14 -6.60
CA THR A 120 -1.09 -2.87 -7.09
C THR A 120 -0.69 -1.75 -6.14
N LEU A 121 0.00 -0.73 -6.65
CA LEU A 121 0.28 0.49 -5.91
C LEU A 121 -0.99 1.34 -5.91
N LEU A 122 -1.58 1.54 -4.75
CA LEU A 122 -2.81 2.31 -4.60
C LEU A 122 -2.54 3.80 -4.37
N ASP A 123 -1.49 4.10 -3.63
CA ASP A 123 -1.09 5.45 -3.28
C ASP A 123 0.41 5.48 -2.95
N VAL A 124 1.08 6.59 -3.23
CA VAL A 124 2.47 6.87 -2.86
C VAL A 124 2.53 8.29 -2.33
N GLN A 125 2.81 8.43 -1.05
CA GLN A 125 2.94 9.72 -0.37
C GLN A 125 4.42 10.01 -0.10
N PRO A 126 5.07 10.86 -0.92
CA PRO A 126 6.46 11.25 -0.69
C PRO A 126 6.56 12.19 0.51
N ASP A 127 7.75 12.30 1.08
CA ASP A 127 8.09 13.34 2.04
C ASP A 127 8.07 14.73 1.37
N ASP A 128 8.11 15.79 2.18
CA ASP A 128 8.06 17.18 1.74
C ASP A 128 9.26 17.59 0.87
N TYR A 129 10.35 16.84 0.92
CA TYR A 129 11.54 17.07 0.10
C TYR A 129 12.13 15.75 -0.39
N GLY A 130 12.89 15.85 -1.48
CA GLY A 130 13.74 14.77 -2.01
C GLY A 130 15.10 15.33 -2.37
N TYR A 131 16.06 14.45 -2.59
CA TYR A 131 17.42 14.83 -2.99
C TYR A 131 17.94 13.92 -4.08
N THR A 132 18.94 14.42 -4.80
CA THR A 132 19.74 13.66 -5.75
C THR A 132 21.21 13.87 -5.40
N VAL A 133 21.97 12.79 -5.38
CA VAL A 133 23.40 12.84 -5.05
C VAL A 133 24.25 12.17 -6.13
N ILE A 134 25.48 12.63 -6.26
CA ILE A 134 26.55 11.95 -6.99
C ILE A 134 27.49 11.39 -5.94
N VAL A 135 27.60 10.06 -5.88
CA VAL A 135 28.51 9.38 -4.96
C VAL A 135 29.83 9.12 -5.69
N PRO A 136 30.94 9.69 -5.20
CA PRO A 136 32.25 9.48 -5.82
C PRO A 136 32.62 8.00 -5.97
N GLY A 137 33.10 7.63 -7.13
CA GLY A 137 33.48 6.25 -7.43
C GLY A 137 32.33 5.26 -7.63
N PHE A 138 31.06 5.73 -7.63
CA PHE A 138 29.88 4.91 -7.80
C PHE A 138 29.15 5.20 -9.13
N GLY A 139 28.53 4.16 -9.70
CA GLY A 139 27.70 4.28 -10.92
C GLY A 139 28.50 4.17 -12.23
N PHE A 140 27.80 4.30 -13.34
CA PHE A 140 28.36 4.10 -14.69
C PHE A 140 29.30 5.22 -15.15
N LEU A 141 29.21 6.40 -14.54
CA LEU A 141 30.04 7.55 -14.87
C LEU A 141 31.11 7.82 -13.80
N ARG A 142 31.40 6.85 -12.95
CA ARG A 142 32.35 6.95 -11.84
C ARG A 142 33.75 7.43 -12.25
N ASP A 143 34.16 7.14 -13.50
CA ASP A 143 35.47 7.56 -14.01
C ASP A 143 35.54 9.05 -14.40
N ARG A 144 34.37 9.73 -14.42
CA ARG A 144 34.25 11.15 -14.78
C ARG A 144 33.86 12.04 -13.59
N PHE A 145 33.23 11.45 -12.59
CA PHE A 145 32.75 12.14 -11.39
C PHE A 145 33.35 11.44 -10.16
N THR A 146 34.51 11.96 -9.75
CA THR A 146 35.28 11.47 -8.60
C THR A 146 35.21 12.47 -7.46
#